data_b33cf8dfbe51b3e0fa1851c6e25ed421
#
_entry.id   b33cf8dfbe51b3e0fa1851c6e25ed421
#
_cell.length_a   1.000
_cell.length_b   1.000
_cell.length_c   1.000
_cell.angle_alpha   90.00
_cell.angle_beta   90.00
_cell.angle_gamma   90.00
#
_symmetry.space_group_name_H-M   'P 1'
#
loop_
_entity.id
_entity.type
_entity.pdbx_description
1 polymer ?
#
loop_
_entity_poly.entity_id
_entity_poly.type
_entity_poly.pdbx_seq_one_letter_code
_entity_poly.pdbx_strand_id
1 'polypeptide(L)'
;MSGALTIACVEPQMASRIWPKIRDMIDKGYAAGDNFMPEDIVEGIRYGKILVWIAVDEENGHIHAAMTTELVPMRCGLVCWMGQCAGDRMHDWSKFHVEIEKYAKDEGCVKIILKGRRAWERVLEGFRIRTVQLEKLL
;
A
#
# COMPACT_ATOMS: atom_id res chain seq x y z
N MET A 1 23.11 5.11 -12.72
CA MET A 1 22.95 4.40 -11.43
C MET A 1 21.66 4.78 -10.77
N SER A 2 20.98 3.81 -10.21
CA SER A 2 19.80 4.08 -9.40
C SER A 2 20.22 4.49 -7.99
N GLY A 3 19.59 5.51 -7.44
CA GLY A 3 19.84 5.94 -6.08
C GLY A 3 19.12 5.07 -5.05
N ALA A 4 19.37 5.35 -3.79
CA ALA A 4 18.64 4.70 -2.70
C ALA A 4 17.15 5.09 -2.74
N LEU A 5 16.30 4.16 -2.35
CA LEU A 5 14.86 4.43 -2.26
C LEU A 5 14.50 4.98 -0.88
N THR A 6 13.73 6.05 -0.88
CA THR A 6 13.13 6.61 0.32
C THR A 6 11.65 6.31 0.31
N ILE A 7 11.15 5.88 1.47
CA ILE A 7 9.74 5.64 1.68
C ILE A 7 9.11 6.90 2.26
N ALA A 8 8.08 7.41 1.60
CA ALA A 8 7.40 8.61 2.05
C ALA A 8 5.88 8.43 2.03
N CYS A 9 5.22 8.95 3.05
CA CYS A 9 3.77 9.06 3.06
C CYS A 9 3.39 10.38 2.40
N VAL A 10 2.57 10.33 1.37
CA VAL A 10 2.16 11.53 0.63
C VAL A 10 1.12 12.29 1.44
N GLU A 11 1.35 13.58 1.66
CA GLU A 11 0.34 14.42 2.30
C GLU A 11 -0.92 14.49 1.44
N PRO A 12 -2.12 14.44 2.05
CA PRO A 12 -3.38 14.42 1.29
C PRO A 12 -3.51 15.55 0.27
N GLN A 13 -3.05 16.75 0.61
CA GLN A 13 -3.11 17.90 -0.31
C GLN A 13 -2.16 17.75 -1.50
N MET A 14 -1.16 16.89 -1.40
CA MET A 14 -0.22 16.63 -2.50
C MET A 14 -0.63 15.44 -3.35
N ALA A 15 -1.59 14.68 -2.89
CA ALA A 15 -2.01 13.45 -3.56
C ALA A 15 -2.50 13.70 -4.99
N SER A 16 -3.21 14.80 -5.22
CA SER A 16 -3.71 15.15 -6.56
C SER A 16 -2.58 15.40 -7.56
N ARG A 17 -1.45 15.92 -7.09
CA ARG A 17 -0.29 16.18 -7.96
C ARG A 17 0.46 14.91 -8.30
N ILE A 18 0.50 13.97 -7.38
CA ILE A 18 1.22 12.72 -7.55
C ILE A 18 0.37 11.68 -8.29
N TRP A 19 -0.95 11.77 -8.14
CA TRP A 19 -1.90 10.80 -8.69
C TRP A 19 -1.62 10.40 -10.15
N PRO A 20 -1.41 11.34 -11.10
CA PRO A 20 -1.13 10.96 -12.49
C PRO A 20 0.12 10.07 -12.64
N LYS A 21 1.09 10.19 -11.72
CA LYS A 21 2.33 9.43 -11.77
C LYS A 21 2.19 8.02 -11.20
N ILE A 22 1.25 7.80 -10.29
CA ILE A 22 1.10 6.53 -9.58
C ILE A 22 -0.17 5.78 -9.95
N ARG A 23 -1.08 6.42 -10.67
CA ARG A 23 -2.38 5.87 -11.03
C ARG A 23 -2.29 4.47 -11.63
N ASP A 24 -1.38 4.27 -12.60
CA ASP A 24 -1.26 2.99 -13.27
C ASP A 24 -0.75 1.89 -12.33
N MET A 25 0.15 2.24 -11.41
CA MET A 25 0.65 1.30 -10.41
C MET A 25 -0.47 0.86 -9.48
N ILE A 26 -1.25 1.80 -8.98
CA ILE A 26 -2.38 1.52 -8.09
C ILE A 26 -3.44 0.70 -8.81
N ASP A 27 -3.81 1.08 -10.04
CA ASP A 27 -4.81 0.38 -10.82
C ASP A 27 -4.40 -1.07 -11.09
N LYS A 28 -3.13 -1.32 -11.40
CA LYS A 28 -2.62 -2.68 -11.60
C LYS A 28 -2.75 -3.54 -10.33
N GLY A 29 -2.47 -2.95 -9.18
CA GLY A 29 -2.64 -3.63 -7.92
C GLY A 29 -4.09 -4.02 -7.66
N TYR A 30 -5.01 -3.08 -7.86
CA TYR A 30 -6.44 -3.32 -7.66
C TYR A 30 -7.03 -4.27 -8.70
N ALA A 31 -6.55 -4.21 -9.94
CA ALA A 31 -7.00 -5.13 -10.99
C ALA A 31 -6.70 -6.58 -10.61
N ALA A 32 -5.56 -6.84 -9.97
CA ALA A 32 -5.22 -8.18 -9.50
C ALA A 32 -6.14 -8.65 -8.37
N GLY A 33 -6.67 -7.70 -7.57
CA GLY A 33 -7.55 -8.00 -6.44
C GLY A 33 -9.04 -7.99 -6.77
N ASP A 34 -9.42 -7.30 -7.83
CA ASP A 34 -10.79 -7.26 -8.38
C ASP A 34 -11.87 -6.76 -7.41
N ASN A 35 -11.51 -6.01 -6.38
CA ASN A 35 -12.42 -5.72 -5.28
C ASN A 35 -12.89 -4.27 -5.15
N PHE A 36 -12.25 -3.32 -5.84
CA PHE A 36 -12.54 -1.90 -5.65
C PHE A 36 -12.62 -1.17 -6.97
N MET A 37 -13.46 -0.15 -7.01
CA MET A 37 -13.53 0.76 -8.14
C MET A 37 -12.49 1.88 -7.95
N PRO A 38 -11.82 2.33 -9.03
CA PRO A 38 -10.84 3.41 -8.94
C PRO A 38 -11.37 4.68 -8.26
N GLU A 39 -12.63 4.99 -8.44
CA GLU A 39 -13.27 6.16 -7.86
C GLU A 39 -13.28 6.12 -6.33
N ASP A 40 -13.45 4.95 -5.76
CA ASP A 40 -13.45 4.77 -4.30
C ASP A 40 -12.10 5.13 -3.69
N ILE A 41 -11.03 4.82 -4.42
CA ILE A 41 -9.67 5.12 -3.98
C ILE A 41 -9.44 6.63 -4.00
N VAL A 42 -9.82 7.28 -5.08
CA VAL A 42 -9.65 8.72 -5.25
C VAL A 42 -10.39 9.47 -4.14
N GLU A 43 -11.63 9.07 -3.87
CA GLU A 43 -12.41 9.68 -2.79
C GLU A 43 -11.79 9.44 -1.42
N GLY A 44 -11.35 8.20 -1.16
CA GLY A 44 -10.69 7.87 0.09
C GLY A 44 -9.44 8.72 0.33
N ILE A 45 -8.65 8.96 -0.70
CA ILE A 45 -7.47 9.83 -0.62
C ILE A 45 -7.88 11.27 -0.38
N ARG A 46 -8.89 11.75 -1.10
CA ARG A 46 -9.38 13.13 -0.97
C ARG A 46 -9.84 13.45 0.45
N TYR A 47 -10.54 12.53 1.09
CA TYR A 47 -11.06 12.72 2.44
C TYR A 47 -10.07 12.31 3.54
N GLY A 48 -8.84 11.94 3.16
CA GLY A 48 -7.82 11.53 4.13
C GLY A 48 -8.05 10.16 4.76
N LYS A 49 -9.00 9.40 4.24
CA LYS A 49 -9.31 8.06 4.73
C LYS A 49 -8.29 7.03 4.26
N ILE A 50 -7.77 7.22 3.05
CA ILE A 50 -6.72 6.38 2.45
C ILE A 50 -5.46 7.20 2.35
N LEU A 51 -4.36 6.69 2.88
CA LEU A 51 -3.04 7.29 2.73
C LEU A 51 -2.29 6.61 1.59
N VAL A 52 -1.50 7.39 0.87
CA VAL A 52 -0.65 6.90 -0.20
C VAL A 52 0.81 6.95 0.25
N TRP A 53 1.50 5.86 0.06
CA TRP A 53 2.93 5.74 0.34
C TRP A 53 3.65 5.48 -0.97
N ILE A 54 4.83 6.08 -1.11
CA ILE A 54 5.63 5.94 -2.32
C ILE A 54 7.06 5.57 -1.99
N ALA A 55 7.70 4.82 -2.90
CA ALA A 55 9.13 4.58 -2.88
C ALA A 55 9.76 5.43 -3.98
N VAL A 56 10.55 6.39 -3.59
CA VAL A 56 11.13 7.40 -4.48
C VAL A 56 12.64 7.25 -4.53
N ASP A 57 13.20 7.31 -5.73
CA ASP A 57 14.63 7.41 -5.92
C ASP A 57 15.08 8.82 -5.53
N GLU A 58 15.98 8.91 -4.55
CA GLU A 58 16.44 10.20 -4.02
C GLU A 58 17.22 11.04 -5.03
N GLU A 59 17.85 10.40 -6.00
CA GLU A 59 18.67 11.11 -6.98
C GLU A 59 17.85 11.75 -8.10
N ASN A 60 16.85 11.03 -8.61
CA ASN A 60 16.11 11.49 -9.80
C ASN A 60 14.62 11.76 -9.55
N GLY A 61 14.12 11.50 -8.35
CA GLY A 61 12.71 11.70 -8.02
C GLY A 61 11.76 10.70 -8.67
N HIS A 62 12.27 9.65 -9.30
CA HIS A 62 11.42 8.63 -9.91
C HIS A 62 10.70 7.79 -8.86
N ILE A 63 9.39 7.59 -9.06
CA ILE A 63 8.57 6.79 -8.17
C ILE A 63 8.59 5.35 -8.67
N HIS A 64 9.17 4.45 -7.88
CA HIS A 64 9.29 3.03 -8.23
C HIS A 64 8.14 2.18 -7.73
N ALA A 65 7.49 2.59 -6.67
CA ALA A 65 6.38 1.83 -6.12
C ALA A 65 5.40 2.75 -5.42
N ALA A 66 4.16 2.32 -5.33
CA ALA A 66 3.11 3.02 -4.60
C ALA A 66 2.26 1.99 -3.87
N MET A 67 1.77 2.37 -2.69
CA MET A 67 0.84 1.54 -1.94
C MET A 67 -0.11 2.41 -1.14
N THR A 68 -1.25 1.84 -0.77
CA THR A 68 -2.26 2.52 0.02
C THR A 68 -2.42 1.85 1.37
N THR A 69 -2.76 2.65 2.38
CA THR A 69 -3.16 2.13 3.68
C THR A 69 -4.45 2.80 4.13
N GLU A 70 -5.23 2.06 4.92
CA GLU A 70 -6.45 2.55 5.52
C GLU A 70 -6.54 2.00 6.95
N LEU A 71 -6.93 2.84 7.89
CA LEU A 71 -7.16 2.39 9.27
C LEU A 71 -8.61 1.94 9.39
N VAL A 72 -8.79 0.66 9.73
CA VAL A 72 -10.12 0.03 9.78
C VAL A 72 -10.40 -0.48 11.18
N PRO A 73 -11.47 -0.01 11.85
CA PRO A 73 -11.89 -0.60 13.11
C PRO A 73 -12.45 -2.01 12.85
N MET A 74 -11.92 -2.96 13.57
CA MET A 74 -12.36 -4.35 13.50
C MET A 74 -12.64 -4.86 14.91
N ARG A 75 -13.19 -6.06 15.01
CA ARG A 75 -13.51 -6.64 16.30
C ARG A 75 -12.31 -6.78 17.23
N CYS A 76 -11.13 -7.05 16.66
CA CYS A 76 -9.90 -7.19 17.42
C CYS A 76 -9.29 -5.85 17.85
N GLY A 77 -9.74 -4.75 17.27
CA GLY A 77 -9.19 -3.43 17.48
C GLY A 77 -8.95 -2.72 16.16
N LEU A 78 -8.20 -1.64 16.19
CA LEU A 78 -7.85 -0.88 14.99
C LEU A 78 -6.83 -1.67 14.16
N VAL A 79 -7.08 -1.78 12.87
CA VAL A 79 -6.23 -2.53 11.94
C VAL A 79 -5.72 -1.59 10.85
N CYS A 80 -4.44 -1.69 10.52
CA CYS A 80 -3.89 -1.02 9.35
C CYS A 80 -4.05 -1.95 8.15
N TRP A 81 -4.90 -1.57 7.23
CA TRP A 81 -5.14 -2.32 6.01
C TRP A 81 -4.25 -1.80 4.90
N MET A 82 -3.30 -2.60 4.45
CA MET A 82 -2.50 -2.29 3.28
C MET A 82 -3.32 -2.67 2.06
N GLY A 83 -3.75 -1.66 1.31
CA GLY A 83 -4.64 -1.88 0.18
C GLY A 83 -3.93 -2.55 -0.98
N GLN A 84 -3.24 -1.75 -1.78
CA GLN A 84 -2.55 -2.25 -2.95
C GLN A 84 -1.11 -1.80 -2.96
N CYS A 85 -0.26 -2.66 -3.48
CA CYS A 85 1.16 -2.40 -3.57
C CYS A 85 1.63 -2.86 -4.95
N ALA A 86 2.16 -1.96 -5.74
CA ALA A 86 2.64 -2.25 -7.07
C ALA A 86 3.84 -1.38 -7.40
N GLY A 87 4.67 -1.85 -8.30
CA GLY A 87 5.85 -1.11 -8.74
C GLY A 87 6.96 -2.03 -9.20
N ASP A 88 8.12 -1.43 -9.42
CA ASP A 88 9.35 -2.13 -9.80
C ASP A 88 10.36 -2.09 -8.64
N ARG A 89 11.53 -2.71 -8.80
CA ARG A 89 12.58 -2.78 -7.78
C ARG A 89 12.08 -3.33 -6.43
N MET A 90 11.29 -4.40 -6.50
CA MET A 90 10.67 -5.00 -5.32
C MET A 90 11.65 -5.33 -4.19
N HIS A 91 12.86 -5.77 -4.53
CA HIS A 91 13.87 -6.09 -3.53
C HIS A 91 14.25 -4.88 -2.68
N ASP A 92 14.21 -3.69 -3.27
CA ASP A 92 14.60 -2.46 -2.59
C ASP A 92 13.48 -1.88 -1.74
N TRP A 93 12.23 -2.09 -2.12
CA TRP A 93 11.09 -1.52 -1.42
C TRP A 93 10.26 -2.51 -0.62
N SER A 94 10.58 -3.79 -0.67
CA SER A 94 9.85 -4.81 0.12
C SER A 94 9.90 -4.54 1.62
N LYS A 95 10.86 -3.74 2.07
CA LYS A 95 10.99 -3.34 3.47
C LYS A 95 10.08 -2.16 3.86
N PHE A 96 9.25 -1.69 2.96
CA PHE A 96 8.23 -0.69 3.23
C PHE A 96 7.42 -0.98 4.48
N HIS A 97 7.19 -2.26 4.72
CA HIS A 97 6.39 -2.67 5.86
C HIS A 97 6.95 -2.18 7.19
N VAL A 98 8.25 -1.93 7.25
CA VAL A 98 8.90 -1.42 8.47
C VAL A 98 8.38 -0.01 8.80
N GLU A 99 8.31 0.86 7.80
CA GLU A 99 7.80 2.22 7.99
C GLU A 99 6.30 2.23 8.27
N ILE A 100 5.55 1.40 7.57
CA ILE A 100 4.12 1.28 7.76
C ILE A 100 3.81 0.66 9.12
N GLU A 101 4.62 -0.32 9.56
CA GLU A 101 4.49 -0.92 10.87
C GLU A 101 4.67 0.11 11.98
N LYS A 102 5.67 0.98 11.84
CA LYS A 102 5.89 2.07 12.77
C LYS A 102 4.69 3.00 12.84
N TYR A 103 4.19 3.41 11.68
CA TYR A 103 3.00 4.25 11.57
C TYR A 103 1.79 3.57 12.25
N ALA A 104 1.56 2.30 11.94
CA ALA A 104 0.44 1.55 12.49
C ALA A 104 0.51 1.45 14.03
N LYS A 105 1.69 1.21 14.56
CA LYS A 105 1.91 1.19 16.01
C LYS A 105 1.63 2.55 16.65
N ASP A 106 2.09 3.61 16.02
CA ASP A 106 1.88 4.97 16.51
C ASP A 106 0.38 5.33 16.52
N GLU A 107 -0.39 4.78 15.57
CA GLU A 107 -1.83 4.99 15.50
C GLU A 107 -2.65 4.04 16.41
N GLY A 108 -1.98 3.15 17.12
CA GLY A 108 -2.64 2.22 18.03
C GLY A 108 -3.21 0.97 17.38
N CYS A 109 -2.74 0.63 16.19
CA CYS A 109 -3.20 -0.58 15.51
C CYS A 109 -2.70 -1.84 16.20
N VAL A 110 -3.52 -2.90 16.18
CA VAL A 110 -3.16 -4.19 16.75
C VAL A 110 -2.50 -5.12 15.73
N LYS A 111 -2.70 -4.85 14.44
CA LYS A 111 -2.08 -5.62 13.37
C LYS A 111 -2.16 -4.90 12.03
N ILE A 112 -1.40 -5.41 11.07
CA ILE A 112 -1.46 -5.01 9.66
C ILE A 112 -2.03 -6.17 8.88
N ILE A 113 -2.95 -5.89 7.95
CA ILE A 113 -3.50 -6.87 7.03
C ILE A 113 -3.13 -6.46 5.62
N LEU A 114 -2.68 -7.41 4.83
CA LEU A 114 -2.42 -7.24 3.41
C LEU A 114 -3.12 -8.35 2.65
N LYS A 115 -3.97 -7.98 1.70
CA LYS A 115 -4.47 -8.92 0.70
C LYS A 115 -3.51 -8.87 -0.48
N GLY A 116 -2.87 -9.97 -0.76
CA GLY A 116 -1.88 -9.99 -1.83
C GLY A 116 -1.61 -11.39 -2.33
N ARG A 117 -0.63 -11.47 -3.21
CA ARG A 117 -0.20 -12.74 -3.75
C ARG A 117 0.50 -13.54 -2.66
N ARG A 118 0.39 -14.85 -2.74
CA ARG A 118 1.02 -15.77 -1.80
C ARG A 118 2.52 -15.53 -1.65
N ALA A 119 3.17 -15.12 -2.73
CA ALA A 119 4.60 -14.83 -2.74
C ALA A 119 5.02 -13.73 -1.76
N TRP A 120 4.10 -12.84 -1.37
CA TRP A 120 4.38 -11.77 -0.42
C TRP A 120 4.82 -12.29 0.95
N GLU A 121 4.36 -13.48 1.34
CA GLU A 121 4.77 -14.11 2.60
C GLU A 121 6.29 -14.31 2.66
N ARG A 122 6.91 -14.55 1.52
CA ARG A 122 8.36 -14.79 1.43
C ARG A 122 9.20 -13.53 1.57
N VAL A 123 8.64 -12.37 1.19
CA VAL A 123 9.40 -11.12 1.15
C VAL A 123 9.03 -10.16 2.27
N LEU A 124 7.89 -10.35 2.91
CA LEU A 124 7.45 -9.52 4.02
C LEU A 124 7.72 -10.23 5.35
N GLU A 125 8.79 -9.84 6.01
CA GLU A 125 9.20 -10.42 7.27
C GLU A 125 8.12 -10.25 8.34
N GLY A 126 7.80 -11.32 9.05
CA GLY A 126 6.80 -11.30 10.12
C GLY A 126 5.36 -11.45 9.65
N PHE A 127 5.11 -11.42 8.35
CA PHE A 127 3.78 -11.66 7.79
C PHE A 127 3.55 -13.15 7.57
N ARG A 128 2.32 -13.58 7.78
CA ARG A 128 1.92 -14.97 7.56
C ARG A 128 0.58 -15.02 6.84
N ILE A 129 0.34 -16.07 6.08
CA ILE A 129 -0.94 -16.30 5.45
C ILE A 129 -1.93 -16.70 6.54
N ARG A 130 -3.03 -15.97 6.65
CA ARG A 130 -4.04 -16.23 7.66
C ARG A 130 -5.34 -16.77 7.07
N THR A 131 -5.74 -16.25 5.92
CA THR A 131 -6.98 -16.63 5.27
C THR A 131 -6.76 -16.81 3.78
N VAL A 132 -7.65 -17.54 3.16
CA VAL A 132 -7.68 -17.72 1.70
C VAL A 132 -9.06 -17.30 1.23
N GLN A 133 -9.11 -16.47 0.19
CA GLN A 133 -10.35 -16.06 -0.43
C GLN A 133 -10.72 -17.06 -1.53
N LEU A 134 -11.95 -17.50 -1.52
CA LEU A 134 -12.51 -18.35 -2.57
C LEU A 134 -13.56 -17.55 -3.33
N GLU A 135 -13.61 -17.73 -4.65
CA GLU A 135 -14.64 -17.09 -5.47
C GLU A 135 -15.17 -18.05 -6.53
N LYS A 136 -16.37 -17.80 -6.96
CA LYS A 136 -17.01 -18.54 -8.03
C LYS A 136 -17.69 -17.55 -8.96
N LEU A 137 -17.32 -17.59 -10.22
CA LEU A 137 -18.00 -16.77 -11.22
C LEU A 137 -19.38 -17.35 -11.53
N LEU A 138 -20.38 -16.49 -11.64
CA LEU A 138 -21.76 -16.89 -11.89
C LEU A 138 -22.17 -16.66 -13.34
#